data_e03701cc6c744aabcc93554393560a64
#
_entry.id   e03701cc6c744aabcc93554393560a64
#
_cell.length_a   1.000
_cell.length_b   1.000
_cell.length_c   1.000
_cell.angle_alpha   90.00
_cell.angle_beta   90.00
_cell.angle_gamma   90.00
#
_symmetry.space_group_name_H-M   'P 1'
#
loop_
_entity.id
_entity.type
_entity.pdbx_description
1 polymer ?
#
loop_
_entity_poly.entity_id
_entity_poly.type
_entity_poly.pdbx_seq_one_letter_code
_entity_poly.pdbx_strand_id
1 'polypeptide(L)'
;CAADLGVAVLHAQPPTPDSDPLDRARRQGLTALFVATPGLTGPVVIKHALSGNCDASHIMDTLSSVESAMSQLASPRDVERLDDVSDDQEKSVHRVGTERRFAPNSMRARAKTTRSLPSKSHVIGDSFLGPLIEAAVHRLDLEADSAHTLDGVDAMIHGQILYTLGQCVRHTQNTHEGPLFAQTVLEFASGSFFADSAHPHIRRAAFVTAGLVATSLTAIPVAMAYADRTPLSLALETFTTRASERHRADYDADVRAAAAFALSALAECKLRASDAVDRLPDDPIDHGTPQITTRIAHAPITL
;
A
#
# COMPACT_ATOMS: atom_id res chain seq x y z
N CYS A 1 13.18 21.05 -7.12
CA CYS A 1 12.25 20.72 -6.03
C CYS A 1 12.42 19.26 -5.57
N ALA A 2 11.64 18.79 -4.58
CA ALA A 2 11.78 17.41 -4.08
C ALA A 2 11.51 16.35 -5.16
N ALA A 3 10.59 16.62 -6.08
CA ALA A 3 10.29 15.73 -7.20
C ALA A 3 11.45 15.63 -8.18
N ASP A 4 12.07 16.75 -8.55
CA ASP A 4 13.25 16.78 -9.45
C ASP A 4 14.44 16.04 -8.82
N LEU A 5 14.60 16.18 -7.49
CA LEU A 5 15.61 15.42 -6.75
C LEU A 5 15.32 13.92 -6.83
N GLY A 6 14.04 13.50 -6.70
CA GLY A 6 13.65 12.10 -6.84
C GLY A 6 14.01 11.52 -8.21
N VAL A 7 13.73 12.24 -9.28
CA VAL A 7 14.11 11.85 -10.65
C VAL A 7 15.63 11.82 -10.81
N ALA A 8 16.35 12.80 -10.27
CA ALA A 8 17.81 12.82 -10.32
C ALA A 8 18.43 11.63 -9.54
N VAL A 9 17.88 11.29 -8.39
CA VAL A 9 18.31 10.10 -7.59
C VAL A 9 18.05 8.81 -8.35
N LEU A 10 16.91 8.72 -9.05
CA LEU A 10 16.58 7.55 -9.87
C LEU A 10 17.61 7.30 -10.97
N HIS A 11 18.07 8.37 -11.64
CA HIS A 11 19.06 8.28 -12.72
C HIS A 11 20.52 8.35 -12.26
N ALA A 12 20.78 8.33 -10.95
CA ALA A 12 22.15 8.28 -10.45
C ALA A 12 22.83 6.97 -10.88
N GLN A 13 23.85 7.10 -11.73
CA GLN A 13 24.61 5.96 -12.26
C GLN A 13 25.91 5.76 -11.47
N PRO A 14 26.32 4.51 -11.26
CA PRO A 14 27.59 4.22 -10.63
C PRO A 14 28.78 4.55 -11.55
N PRO A 15 29.88 5.00 -11.00
CA PRO A 15 31.11 5.20 -11.78
C PRO A 15 31.74 3.86 -12.22
N THR A 16 31.37 2.74 -11.63
CA THR A 16 31.85 1.39 -11.96
C THR A 16 30.71 0.38 -11.99
N PRO A 17 30.75 -0.68 -12.85
CA PRO A 17 29.66 -1.63 -13.02
C PRO A 17 29.38 -2.52 -11.79
N ASP A 18 30.28 -2.60 -10.81
CA ASP A 18 30.18 -3.45 -9.62
C ASP A 18 29.61 -2.71 -8.38
N SER A 19 28.50 -2.00 -8.52
CA SER A 19 28.10 -1.05 -7.49
C SER A 19 26.80 -1.38 -6.76
N ASP A 20 26.69 -2.59 -6.19
CA ASP A 20 25.68 -2.91 -5.18
C ASP A 20 25.46 -1.80 -4.10
N PRO A 21 26.54 -1.09 -3.63
CA PRO A 21 26.35 0.01 -2.68
C PRO A 21 25.54 1.19 -3.22
N LEU A 22 25.68 1.53 -4.52
CA LEU A 22 24.96 2.66 -5.08
C LEU A 22 23.48 2.33 -5.32
N ASP A 23 23.16 1.12 -5.78
CA ASP A 23 21.77 0.68 -5.95
C ASP A 23 21.04 0.67 -4.60
N ARG A 24 21.73 0.27 -3.55
CA ARG A 24 21.22 0.38 -2.18
C ARG A 24 21.03 1.85 -1.77
N ALA A 25 22.00 2.71 -2.03
CA ALA A 25 21.91 4.14 -1.71
C ALA A 25 20.79 4.82 -2.50
N ARG A 26 20.62 4.48 -3.79
CA ARG A 26 19.51 4.96 -4.64
C ARG A 26 18.16 4.58 -4.05
N ARG A 27 17.94 3.30 -3.74
CA ARG A 27 16.70 2.83 -3.09
C ARG A 27 16.44 3.50 -1.74
N GLN A 28 17.46 3.64 -0.91
CA GLN A 28 17.35 4.34 0.37
C GLN A 28 17.01 5.83 0.19
N GLY A 29 17.64 6.50 -0.76
CA GLY A 29 17.36 7.90 -1.10
C GLY A 29 15.94 8.11 -1.60
N LEU A 30 15.46 7.26 -2.52
CA LEU A 30 14.07 7.29 -3.00
C LEU A 30 13.09 7.01 -1.88
N THR A 31 13.33 5.99 -1.04
CA THR A 31 12.49 5.68 0.11
C THR A 31 12.41 6.88 1.07
N ALA A 32 13.53 7.52 1.37
CA ALA A 32 13.56 8.69 2.26
C ALA A 32 12.74 9.86 1.68
N LEU A 33 12.84 10.12 0.37
CA LEU A 33 12.06 11.16 -0.31
C LEU A 33 10.57 10.84 -0.32
N PHE A 34 10.17 9.60 -0.59
CA PHE A 34 8.78 9.15 -0.54
C PHE A 34 8.18 9.26 0.86
N VAL A 35 8.96 9.01 1.90
CA VAL A 35 8.52 9.16 3.29
C VAL A 35 8.44 10.63 3.72
N ALA A 36 9.39 11.46 3.28
CA ALA A 36 9.45 12.88 3.65
C ALA A 36 8.37 13.71 2.95
N THR A 37 8.16 13.51 1.66
CA THR A 37 7.26 14.30 0.81
C THR A 37 6.44 13.42 -0.13
N PRO A 38 5.62 12.47 0.38
CA PRO A 38 4.94 11.45 -0.43
C PRO A 38 4.09 12.05 -1.56
N GLY A 39 3.25 13.02 -1.25
CA GLY A 39 2.35 13.65 -2.24
C GLY A 39 3.05 14.47 -3.33
N LEU A 40 4.30 14.88 -3.12
CA LEU A 40 5.07 15.64 -4.12
C LEU A 40 5.97 14.72 -4.95
N THR A 41 6.59 13.71 -4.33
CA THR A 41 7.57 12.85 -4.99
C THR A 41 6.93 11.60 -5.58
N GLY A 42 5.97 10.99 -4.90
CA GLY A 42 5.33 9.75 -5.32
C GLY A 42 4.80 9.82 -6.76
N PRO A 43 3.83 10.71 -7.05
CA PRO A 43 3.23 10.77 -8.39
C PRO A 43 4.23 11.04 -9.50
N VAL A 44 5.19 11.93 -9.27
CA VAL A 44 6.17 12.35 -10.31
C VAL A 44 7.17 11.23 -10.61
N VAL A 45 7.76 10.64 -9.57
CA VAL A 45 8.79 9.60 -9.73
C VAL A 45 8.18 8.30 -10.29
N ILE A 46 7.00 7.90 -9.82
CA ILE A 46 6.29 6.71 -10.33
C ILE A 46 5.96 6.89 -11.80
N LYS A 47 5.35 8.02 -12.17
CA LYS A 47 5.00 8.31 -13.56
C LYS A 47 6.23 8.33 -14.44
N HIS A 48 7.32 8.94 -13.99
CA HIS A 48 8.58 8.99 -14.74
C HIS A 48 9.18 7.59 -14.92
N ALA A 49 9.24 6.79 -13.85
CA ALA A 49 9.79 5.43 -13.90
C ALA A 49 9.04 4.52 -14.88
N LEU A 50 7.70 4.63 -14.92
CA LEU A 50 6.84 3.78 -15.75
C LEU A 50 6.54 4.36 -17.15
N SER A 51 7.08 5.51 -17.49
CA SER A 51 6.83 6.19 -18.79
C SER A 51 7.50 5.55 -20.01
N GLY A 52 8.20 4.42 -19.85
CA GLY A 52 8.93 3.76 -20.94
C GLY A 52 10.36 4.28 -21.17
N ASN A 53 10.78 5.34 -20.46
CA ASN A 53 12.11 5.94 -20.60
C ASN A 53 13.14 5.39 -19.59
N CYS A 54 12.71 4.55 -18.67
CA CYS A 54 13.56 3.92 -17.65
C CYS A 54 13.77 2.44 -17.95
N ASP A 55 14.97 1.96 -17.64
CA ASP A 55 15.23 0.53 -17.70
C ASP A 55 14.53 -0.25 -16.55
N ALA A 56 14.46 -1.56 -16.70
CA ALA A 56 13.79 -2.43 -15.74
C ALA A 56 14.35 -2.30 -14.30
N SER A 57 15.67 -2.06 -14.16
CA SER A 57 16.28 -1.95 -12.84
C SER A 57 15.79 -0.69 -12.10
N HIS A 58 15.69 0.44 -12.78
CA HIS A 58 15.15 1.68 -12.22
C HIS A 58 13.68 1.56 -11.85
N ILE A 59 12.90 0.85 -12.67
CA ILE A 59 11.49 0.57 -12.37
C ILE A 59 11.37 -0.27 -11.11
N MET A 60 12.13 -1.37 -11.02
CA MET A 60 12.11 -2.27 -9.86
C MET A 60 12.59 -1.57 -8.58
N ASP A 61 13.62 -0.73 -8.67
CA ASP A 61 14.08 0.07 -7.53
C ASP A 61 13.03 1.07 -7.07
N THR A 62 12.30 1.69 -8.00
CA THR A 62 11.19 2.60 -7.66
C THR A 62 10.09 1.86 -6.93
N LEU A 63 9.61 0.72 -7.46
CA LEU A 63 8.55 -0.07 -6.85
C LEU A 63 8.95 -0.59 -5.45
N SER A 64 10.17 -1.11 -5.30
CA SER A 64 10.70 -1.54 -4.00
C SER A 64 10.82 -0.39 -2.99
N SER A 65 11.18 0.82 -3.47
CA SER A 65 11.27 2.02 -2.63
C SER A 65 9.89 2.51 -2.19
N VAL A 66 8.88 2.40 -3.06
CA VAL A 66 7.47 2.67 -2.73
C VAL A 66 6.98 1.72 -1.63
N GLU A 67 7.23 0.41 -1.76
CA GLU A 67 6.86 -0.58 -0.74
C GLU A 67 7.52 -0.30 0.62
N SER A 68 8.81 0.02 0.61
CA SER A 68 9.54 0.39 1.82
C SER A 68 9.00 1.67 2.46
N ALA A 69 8.65 2.67 1.66
CA ALA A 69 8.07 3.92 2.13
C ALA A 69 6.67 3.71 2.72
N MET A 70 5.81 2.92 2.08
CA MET A 70 4.49 2.58 2.60
C MET A 70 4.56 1.89 3.95
N SER A 71 5.47 0.93 4.11
CA SER A 71 5.71 0.26 5.39
C SER A 71 6.11 1.25 6.49
N GLN A 72 6.99 2.21 6.18
CA GLN A 72 7.40 3.24 7.13
C GLN A 72 6.30 4.26 7.45
N LEU A 73 5.47 4.63 6.46
CA LEU A 73 4.35 5.56 6.66
C LEU A 73 3.21 4.93 7.46
N ALA A 74 2.96 3.63 7.27
CA ALA A 74 1.93 2.88 7.99
C ALA A 74 2.33 2.58 9.44
N SER A 75 3.62 2.50 9.74
CA SER A 75 4.11 2.20 11.08
C SER A 75 3.93 3.41 12.01
N PRO A 76 3.42 3.21 13.24
CA PRO A 76 3.44 4.25 14.27
C PRO A 76 4.89 4.66 14.54
N ARG A 77 5.16 5.96 14.56
CA ARG A 77 6.50 6.45 14.88
C ARG A 77 6.59 6.76 16.36
N ASP A 78 7.50 6.08 17.03
CA ASP A 78 7.92 6.47 18.38
C ASP A 78 8.82 7.70 18.25
N VAL A 79 8.32 8.85 18.68
CA VAL A 79 9.14 10.05 18.79
C VAL A 79 9.85 9.98 20.13
N GLU A 80 11.12 9.59 20.12
CA GLU A 80 11.99 9.91 21.23
C GLU A 80 12.04 11.45 21.35
N ARG A 81 11.53 11.96 22.47
CA ARG A 81 11.67 13.37 22.77
C ARG A 81 13.14 13.69 22.94
N LEU A 82 13.68 14.42 21.96
CA LEU A 82 14.95 15.14 22.08
C LEU A 82 14.84 16.39 22.97
N ASP A 83 13.81 16.46 23.83
CA ASP A 83 13.51 17.64 24.65
C ASP A 83 14.27 17.67 25.98
N ASP A 84 15.43 17.03 26.10
CA ASP A 84 16.24 17.10 27.32
C ASP A 84 17.64 17.72 27.09
N VAL A 85 17.75 18.70 26.20
CA VAL A 85 18.95 19.56 26.18
C VAL A 85 18.52 21.01 26.24
N SER A 86 18.57 21.57 27.44
CA SER A 86 18.58 22.99 27.80
C SER A 86 17.41 23.43 28.67
N ASP A 87 17.48 23.15 29.97
CA ASP A 87 16.93 24.07 30.99
C ASP A 87 17.56 23.90 32.38
N ASP A 88 18.77 23.33 32.49
CA ASP A 88 19.48 23.23 33.78
C ASP A 88 20.64 24.25 33.92
N GLN A 89 20.55 25.39 33.24
CA GLN A 89 21.46 26.49 33.51
C GLN A 89 20.70 27.81 33.68
N GLU A 90 19.95 27.95 34.77
CA GLU A 90 19.78 29.24 35.47
C GLU A 90 18.82 29.03 36.63
N LYS A 91 19.39 29.01 37.81
CA LYS A 91 18.91 29.58 39.06
C LYS A 91 19.45 28.86 40.28
N SER A 92 20.75 29.01 40.49
CA SER A 92 21.24 28.98 41.88
C SER A 92 20.93 30.32 42.55
N VAL A 93 19.80 30.44 43.14
CA VAL A 93 19.53 31.50 44.13
C VAL A 93 19.29 30.81 45.45
N HIS A 94 20.26 31.09 46.36
CA HIS A 94 20.19 30.83 47.77
C HIS A 94 18.79 31.04 48.38
N ARG A 95 18.26 30.00 49.02
CA ARG A 95 17.37 30.18 50.16
C ARG A 95 17.74 29.18 51.26
N VAL A 96 18.23 29.78 52.32
CA VAL A 96 18.46 29.19 53.65
C VAL A 96 17.12 28.88 54.30
N GLY A 97 17.02 27.71 54.88
CA GLY A 97 16.14 27.44 56.03
C GLY A 97 14.78 26.82 55.72
N THR A 98 14.61 25.58 56.01
CA THR A 98 13.78 25.01 57.09
C THR A 98 13.59 23.52 56.90
N GLU A 99 13.82 22.79 57.98
CA GLU A 99 13.60 21.34 58.12
C GLU A 99 12.20 20.92 57.67
N ARG A 100 12.10 19.92 56.85
CA ARG A 100 10.90 19.06 56.77
C ARG A 100 11.21 17.61 56.37
N ARG A 101 11.07 16.74 57.36
CA ARG A 101 10.57 15.38 57.40
C ARG A 101 10.69 14.55 56.11
N PHE A 102 11.44 13.48 56.25
CA PHE A 102 11.47 12.33 55.40
C PHE A 102 10.07 11.84 55.05
N ALA A 103 9.72 11.88 53.77
CA ALA A 103 8.70 11.03 53.15
C ALA A 103 9.39 9.96 52.32
N PRO A 104 9.01 8.69 52.40
CA PRO A 104 9.68 7.64 51.62
C PRO A 104 9.45 7.89 50.14
N ASN A 105 10.55 8.01 49.40
CA ASN A 105 10.53 8.05 47.96
C ASN A 105 9.89 6.75 47.44
N SER A 106 8.58 6.83 47.17
CA SER A 106 8.00 5.87 46.24
C SER A 106 8.68 6.13 44.89
N MET A 107 9.50 5.17 44.46
CA MET A 107 9.98 5.09 43.09
C MET A 107 8.75 5.01 42.15
N ARG A 108 8.15 6.12 41.82
CA ARG A 108 7.36 6.25 40.63
C ARG A 108 8.35 6.20 39.48
N ALA A 109 8.55 4.98 38.96
CA ALA A 109 9.06 4.83 37.62
C ALA A 109 8.18 5.73 36.72
N ARG A 110 8.72 6.88 36.33
CA ARG A 110 8.13 7.70 35.27
C ARG A 110 8.10 6.79 34.03
N ALA A 111 6.96 6.16 33.78
CA ALA A 111 6.72 5.55 32.50
C ALA A 111 6.92 6.66 31.47
N LYS A 112 8.02 6.55 30.68
CA LYS A 112 8.23 7.41 29.52
C LYS A 112 7.00 7.22 28.64
N THR A 113 6.09 8.16 28.67
CA THR A 113 4.94 8.19 27.76
C THR A 113 5.51 8.57 26.40
N THR A 114 5.97 7.59 25.66
CA THR A 114 6.24 7.74 24.24
C THR A 114 4.93 8.10 23.57
N ARG A 115 4.81 9.34 23.14
CA ARG A 115 3.70 9.77 22.29
C ARG A 115 3.94 9.19 20.92
N SER A 116 3.28 8.09 20.57
CA SER A 116 3.30 7.59 19.20
C SER A 116 2.56 8.60 18.31
N LEU A 117 3.23 9.06 17.26
CA LEU A 117 2.56 9.85 16.23
C LEU A 117 1.59 8.94 15.45
N PRO A 118 0.42 9.46 15.07
CA PRO A 118 -0.54 8.70 14.28
C PRO A 118 0.10 8.24 12.96
N SER A 119 -0.28 7.05 12.52
CA SER A 119 0.10 6.53 11.21
C SER A 119 -0.31 7.51 10.10
N LYS A 120 0.52 7.61 9.06
CA LYS A 120 0.23 8.39 7.86
C LYS A 120 -0.37 7.54 6.73
N SER A 121 -1.03 6.44 7.06
CA SER A 121 -1.62 5.51 6.08
C SER A 121 -2.58 6.19 5.10
N HIS A 122 -3.27 7.25 5.52
CA HIS A 122 -4.19 8.01 4.67
C HIS A 122 -3.52 8.69 3.46
N VAL A 123 -2.20 8.93 3.52
CA VAL A 123 -1.46 9.57 2.41
C VAL A 123 -1.09 8.56 1.32
N ILE A 124 -1.12 7.26 1.63
CA ILE A 124 -0.63 6.19 0.74
C ILE A 124 -1.49 6.10 -0.53
N GLY A 125 -2.81 6.21 -0.40
CA GLY A 125 -3.73 6.13 -1.52
C GLY A 125 -3.44 7.15 -2.61
N ASP A 126 -3.46 8.43 -2.24
CA ASP A 126 -3.26 9.54 -3.18
C ASP A 126 -1.83 9.64 -3.70
N SER A 127 -0.84 9.28 -2.86
CA SER A 127 0.57 9.43 -3.21
C SER A 127 1.12 8.29 -4.04
N PHE A 128 0.58 7.08 -3.91
CA PHE A 128 1.16 5.89 -4.54
C PHE A 128 0.14 5.08 -5.33
N LEU A 129 -1.03 4.75 -4.77
CA LEU A 129 -1.99 3.85 -5.43
C LEU A 129 -2.54 4.44 -6.73
N GLY A 130 -3.11 5.64 -6.68
CA GLY A 130 -3.62 6.33 -7.88
C GLY A 130 -2.54 6.48 -8.96
N PRO A 131 -1.37 7.10 -8.62
CA PRO A 131 -0.26 7.23 -9.56
C PRO A 131 0.26 5.91 -10.13
N LEU A 132 0.29 4.82 -9.36
CA LEU A 132 0.69 3.50 -9.85
C LEU A 132 -0.29 2.95 -10.88
N ILE A 133 -1.59 3.06 -10.62
CA ILE A 133 -2.63 2.61 -11.57
C ILE A 133 -2.56 3.43 -12.86
N GLU A 134 -2.54 4.76 -12.77
CA GLU A 134 -2.43 5.63 -13.95
C GLU A 134 -1.21 5.32 -14.80
N ALA A 135 -0.05 5.18 -14.15
CA ALA A 135 1.20 4.89 -14.85
C ALA A 135 1.22 3.47 -15.43
N ALA A 136 0.60 2.49 -14.76
CA ALA A 136 0.45 1.14 -15.28
C ALA A 136 -0.46 1.09 -16.51
N VAL A 137 -1.60 1.79 -16.49
CA VAL A 137 -2.49 1.90 -17.66
C VAL A 137 -1.76 2.54 -18.83
N HIS A 138 -1.07 3.67 -18.59
CA HIS A 138 -0.30 4.32 -19.64
C HIS A 138 0.77 3.40 -20.25
N ARG A 139 1.45 2.59 -19.42
CA ARG A 139 2.42 1.62 -19.90
C ARG A 139 1.77 0.54 -20.77
N LEU A 140 0.60 0.03 -20.36
CA LEU A 140 -0.16 -0.92 -21.15
C LEU A 140 -0.56 -0.36 -22.52
N ASP A 141 -0.97 0.90 -22.59
CA ASP A 141 -1.29 1.59 -23.86
C ASP A 141 -0.06 1.68 -24.77
N LEU A 142 1.11 2.05 -24.22
CA LEU A 142 2.36 2.10 -24.97
C LEU A 142 2.80 0.74 -25.53
N GLU A 143 2.60 -0.32 -24.76
CA GLU A 143 2.91 -1.69 -25.18
C GLU A 143 1.92 -2.21 -26.23
N ALA A 144 0.63 -1.87 -26.13
CA ALA A 144 -0.38 -2.20 -27.12
C ALA A 144 -0.08 -1.58 -28.49
N ASP A 145 0.40 -0.34 -28.49
CA ASP A 145 0.76 0.39 -29.72
C ASP A 145 2.03 -0.15 -30.38
N SER A 146 2.91 -0.79 -29.63
CA SER A 146 4.23 -1.21 -30.12
C SER A 146 4.24 -2.53 -30.91
N ALA A 147 3.12 -3.25 -31.01
CA ALA A 147 3.00 -4.59 -31.65
C ALA A 147 4.05 -5.63 -31.14
N HIS A 148 4.74 -5.34 -30.03
CA HIS A 148 5.70 -6.24 -29.42
C HIS A 148 4.97 -7.26 -28.56
N THR A 149 5.35 -8.53 -28.68
CA THR A 149 4.96 -9.53 -27.70
C THR A 149 5.65 -9.20 -26.37
N LEU A 150 4.88 -9.14 -25.28
CA LEU A 150 5.42 -8.98 -23.93
C LEU A 150 6.61 -9.94 -23.72
N ASP A 151 7.75 -9.40 -23.38
CA ASP A 151 8.88 -10.21 -22.98
C ASP A 151 8.83 -10.61 -21.51
N GLY A 152 9.78 -11.43 -21.07
CA GLY A 152 9.84 -11.88 -19.68
C GLY A 152 10.10 -10.75 -18.69
N VAL A 153 10.77 -9.68 -19.12
CA VAL A 153 11.10 -8.51 -18.28
C VAL A 153 9.86 -7.65 -18.06
N ASP A 154 9.09 -7.41 -19.13
CA ASP A 154 7.83 -6.67 -19.04
C ASP A 154 6.83 -7.43 -18.16
N ALA A 155 6.74 -8.75 -18.31
CA ALA A 155 5.92 -9.57 -17.44
C ALA A 155 6.32 -9.47 -15.97
N MET A 156 7.60 -9.38 -15.66
CA MET A 156 8.10 -9.16 -14.29
C MET A 156 7.69 -7.78 -13.76
N ILE A 157 7.82 -6.73 -14.57
CA ILE A 157 7.42 -5.37 -14.19
C ILE A 157 5.93 -5.30 -13.87
N HIS A 158 5.08 -5.83 -14.75
CA HIS A 158 3.62 -5.87 -14.50
C HIS A 158 3.27 -6.68 -13.26
N GLY A 159 3.96 -7.82 -13.05
CA GLY A 159 3.81 -8.61 -11.83
C GLY A 159 4.16 -7.82 -10.57
N GLN A 160 5.25 -7.07 -10.60
CA GLN A 160 5.68 -6.25 -9.46
C GLN A 160 4.73 -5.07 -9.21
N ILE A 161 4.21 -4.43 -10.27
CA ILE A 161 3.20 -3.38 -10.13
C ILE A 161 1.97 -3.93 -9.39
N LEU A 162 1.43 -5.07 -9.82
CA LEU A 162 0.29 -5.71 -9.18
C LEU A 162 0.57 -6.02 -7.69
N TYR A 163 1.73 -6.58 -7.40
CA TYR A 163 2.13 -6.88 -6.03
C TYR A 163 2.21 -5.60 -5.18
N THR A 164 2.84 -4.55 -5.70
CA THR A 164 2.94 -3.24 -5.02
C THR A 164 1.57 -2.62 -4.76
N LEU A 165 0.62 -2.74 -5.70
CA LEU A 165 -0.77 -2.32 -5.50
C LEU A 165 -1.44 -3.10 -4.36
N GLY A 166 -1.23 -4.41 -4.27
CA GLY A 166 -1.71 -5.22 -3.14
C GLY A 166 -1.13 -4.76 -1.80
N GLN A 167 0.14 -4.38 -1.76
CA GLN A 167 0.78 -3.80 -0.56
C GLN A 167 0.21 -2.42 -0.21
N CYS A 168 -0.16 -1.59 -1.19
CA CYS A 168 -0.88 -0.32 -0.93
C CYS A 168 -2.15 -0.58 -0.13
N VAL A 169 -2.98 -1.53 -0.56
CA VAL A 169 -4.22 -1.89 0.15
C VAL A 169 -3.91 -2.39 1.56
N ARG A 170 -2.92 -3.25 1.72
CA ARG A 170 -2.51 -3.77 3.02
C ARG A 170 -2.13 -2.66 4.01
N HIS A 171 -1.45 -1.63 3.55
CA HIS A 171 -1.01 -0.51 4.40
C HIS A 171 -2.11 0.53 4.63
N THR A 172 -3.20 0.50 3.87
CA THR A 172 -4.37 1.39 4.00
C THR A 172 -5.59 0.73 4.64
N GLN A 173 -5.50 -0.53 5.06
CA GLN A 173 -6.64 -1.32 5.58
C GLN A 173 -7.43 -0.66 6.72
N ASN A 174 -6.76 0.15 7.54
CA ASN A 174 -7.36 0.84 8.69
C ASN A 174 -7.79 2.28 8.35
N THR A 175 -7.75 2.68 7.08
CA THR A 175 -8.27 3.98 6.65
C THR A 175 -9.72 3.87 6.19
N HIS A 176 -10.43 4.99 6.23
CA HIS A 176 -11.81 5.05 5.73
C HIS A 176 -11.90 4.66 4.24
N GLU A 177 -10.86 4.93 3.46
CA GLU A 177 -10.78 4.68 2.02
C GLU A 177 -10.28 3.28 1.66
N GLY A 178 -9.81 2.51 2.67
CA GLY A 178 -9.28 1.16 2.46
C GLY A 178 -10.17 0.24 1.62
N PRO A 179 -11.49 0.15 1.87
CA PRO A 179 -12.40 -0.64 1.05
C PRO A 179 -12.51 -0.18 -0.41
N LEU A 180 -12.47 1.13 -0.67
CA LEU A 180 -12.46 1.69 -2.02
C LEU A 180 -11.16 1.35 -2.75
N PHE A 181 -10.02 1.46 -2.09
CA PHE A 181 -8.72 1.07 -2.65
C PHE A 181 -8.67 -0.42 -2.96
N ALA A 182 -9.21 -1.26 -2.07
CA ALA A 182 -9.33 -2.70 -2.29
C ALA A 182 -10.17 -3.02 -3.53
N GLN A 183 -11.33 -2.38 -3.67
CA GLN A 183 -12.19 -2.51 -4.86
C GLN A 183 -11.42 -2.13 -6.13
N THR A 184 -10.80 -0.95 -6.15
CA THR A 184 -10.06 -0.44 -7.33
C THR A 184 -8.93 -1.39 -7.74
N VAL A 185 -8.17 -1.92 -6.78
CA VAL A 185 -7.08 -2.86 -7.07
C VAL A 185 -7.63 -4.20 -7.58
N LEU A 186 -8.72 -4.72 -7.00
CA LEU A 186 -9.36 -5.94 -7.49
C LEU A 186 -9.91 -5.76 -8.90
N GLU A 187 -10.61 -4.67 -9.19
CA GLU A 187 -11.11 -4.37 -10.53
C GLU A 187 -9.97 -4.28 -11.54
N PHE A 188 -8.89 -3.56 -11.21
CA PHE A 188 -7.71 -3.45 -12.06
C PHE A 188 -7.07 -4.82 -12.31
N ALA A 189 -6.77 -5.59 -11.27
CA ALA A 189 -6.13 -6.90 -11.38
C ALA A 189 -7.05 -7.96 -12.05
N SER A 190 -8.37 -7.77 -12.03
CA SER A 190 -9.32 -8.63 -12.72
C SER A 190 -9.41 -8.37 -14.23
N GLY A 191 -8.79 -7.32 -14.75
CA GLY A 191 -8.72 -7.06 -16.18
C GLY A 191 -8.18 -8.26 -16.96
N SER A 192 -8.65 -8.43 -18.20
CA SER A 192 -8.26 -9.58 -19.06
C SER A 192 -6.76 -9.65 -19.29
N PHE A 193 -6.09 -8.49 -19.34
CA PHE A 193 -4.64 -8.42 -19.46
C PHE A 193 -3.89 -9.13 -18.32
N PHE A 194 -4.41 -9.05 -17.08
CA PHE A 194 -3.74 -9.61 -15.91
C PHE A 194 -4.20 -11.03 -15.56
N ALA A 195 -5.46 -11.20 -15.24
CA ALA A 195 -5.99 -12.49 -14.77
C ALA A 195 -6.01 -13.56 -15.88
N ASP A 196 -6.17 -13.13 -17.13
CA ASP A 196 -6.20 -14.01 -18.31
C ASP A 196 -4.94 -13.92 -19.18
N SER A 197 -3.91 -13.24 -18.70
CA SER A 197 -2.64 -13.06 -19.42
C SER A 197 -2.08 -14.37 -19.97
N ALA A 198 -1.47 -14.32 -21.15
CA ALA A 198 -0.69 -15.43 -21.67
C ALA A 198 0.52 -15.76 -20.78
N HIS A 199 1.08 -14.76 -20.07
CA HIS A 199 2.23 -14.92 -19.21
C HIS A 199 1.86 -15.46 -17.83
N PRO A 200 2.36 -16.64 -17.41
CA PRO A 200 2.05 -17.22 -16.09
C PRO A 200 2.44 -16.29 -14.94
N HIS A 201 3.55 -15.55 -15.08
CA HIS A 201 4.04 -14.64 -14.05
C HIS A 201 3.03 -13.53 -13.73
N ILE A 202 2.40 -12.93 -14.75
CA ILE A 202 1.36 -11.92 -14.59
C ILE A 202 0.11 -12.50 -13.93
N ARG A 203 -0.37 -13.67 -14.41
CA ARG A 203 -1.52 -14.36 -13.80
C ARG A 203 -1.27 -14.69 -12.34
N ARG A 204 -0.08 -15.23 -12.03
CA ARG A 204 0.34 -15.49 -10.65
C ARG A 204 0.27 -14.23 -9.79
N ALA A 205 0.83 -13.11 -10.28
CA ALA A 205 0.83 -11.85 -9.55
C ALA A 205 -0.60 -11.34 -9.31
N ALA A 206 -1.52 -11.45 -10.27
CA ALA A 206 -2.91 -11.06 -10.10
C ALA A 206 -3.60 -11.83 -8.97
N PHE A 207 -3.42 -13.15 -8.89
CA PHE A 207 -4.00 -13.97 -7.81
C PHE A 207 -3.32 -13.72 -6.46
N VAL A 208 -2.01 -13.53 -6.41
CA VAL A 208 -1.32 -13.14 -5.18
C VAL A 208 -1.85 -11.80 -4.67
N THR A 209 -2.02 -10.83 -5.55
CA THR A 209 -2.58 -9.51 -5.21
C THR A 209 -4.00 -9.62 -4.68
N ALA A 210 -4.87 -10.40 -5.32
CA ALA A 210 -6.23 -10.63 -4.84
C ALA A 210 -6.24 -11.28 -3.44
N GLY A 211 -5.36 -12.23 -3.19
CA GLY A 211 -5.19 -12.84 -1.86
C GLY A 211 -4.71 -11.83 -0.80
N LEU A 212 -3.73 -10.98 -1.13
CA LEU A 212 -3.25 -9.92 -0.25
C LEU A 212 -4.36 -8.91 0.08
N VAL A 213 -5.14 -8.50 -0.92
CA VAL A 213 -6.28 -7.61 -0.72
C VAL A 213 -7.32 -8.25 0.21
N ALA A 214 -7.71 -9.51 -0.05
CA ALA A 214 -8.69 -10.22 0.77
C ALA A 214 -8.23 -10.38 2.23
N THR A 215 -6.94 -10.66 2.47
CA THR A 215 -6.40 -10.77 3.83
C THR A 215 -6.35 -9.43 4.56
N SER A 216 -6.27 -8.33 3.81
CA SER A 216 -6.17 -6.96 4.35
C SER A 216 -7.52 -6.34 4.68
N LEU A 217 -8.60 -6.82 4.08
CA LEU A 217 -9.95 -6.29 4.31
C LEU A 217 -10.44 -6.64 5.72
N THR A 218 -10.98 -5.63 6.41
CA THR A 218 -11.64 -5.83 7.72
C THR A 218 -13.07 -6.35 7.54
N ALA A 219 -13.57 -7.06 8.55
CA ALA A 219 -14.83 -7.81 8.46
C ALA A 219 -16.06 -6.92 8.19
N ILE A 220 -16.18 -5.79 8.89
CA ILE A 220 -17.37 -4.92 8.82
C ILE A 220 -17.58 -4.33 7.41
N PRO A 221 -16.60 -3.67 6.76
CA PRO A 221 -16.77 -3.17 5.40
C PRO A 221 -17.11 -4.26 4.39
N VAL A 222 -16.57 -5.46 4.55
CA VAL A 222 -16.89 -6.59 3.67
C VAL A 222 -18.31 -7.09 3.90
N ALA A 223 -18.76 -7.19 5.16
CA ALA A 223 -20.12 -7.55 5.51
C ALA A 223 -21.14 -6.58 4.91
N MET A 224 -20.89 -5.27 5.05
CA MET A 224 -21.71 -4.23 4.43
C MET A 224 -21.69 -4.33 2.89
N ALA A 225 -20.52 -4.58 2.30
CA ALA A 225 -20.40 -4.74 0.86
C ALA A 225 -21.26 -5.89 0.32
N TYR A 226 -21.30 -7.03 1.02
CA TYR A 226 -22.17 -8.15 0.64
C TYR A 226 -23.64 -7.88 0.89
N ALA A 227 -24.00 -7.22 1.99
CA ALA A 227 -25.39 -6.84 2.28
C ALA A 227 -25.96 -5.90 1.23
N ASP A 228 -25.21 -4.87 0.85
CA ASP A 228 -25.63 -3.82 -0.08
C ASP A 228 -25.32 -4.15 -1.55
N ARG A 229 -24.69 -5.29 -1.83
CA ARG A 229 -24.24 -5.71 -3.17
C ARG A 229 -23.41 -4.64 -3.87
N THR A 230 -22.45 -4.07 -3.16
CA THR A 230 -21.58 -3.03 -3.69
C THR A 230 -20.59 -3.58 -4.74
N PRO A 231 -19.94 -2.71 -5.53
CA PRO A 231 -18.90 -3.13 -6.47
C PRO A 231 -17.76 -3.93 -5.82
N LEU A 232 -17.43 -3.68 -4.55
CA LEU A 232 -16.44 -4.46 -3.82
C LEU A 232 -16.86 -5.94 -3.69
N SER A 233 -18.13 -6.23 -3.35
CA SER A 233 -18.59 -7.62 -3.27
C SER A 233 -18.55 -8.31 -4.63
N LEU A 234 -18.90 -7.61 -5.68
CA LEU A 234 -18.84 -8.12 -7.05
C LEU A 234 -17.39 -8.42 -7.47
N ALA A 235 -16.46 -7.55 -7.15
CA ALA A 235 -15.04 -7.76 -7.43
C ALA A 235 -14.49 -9.00 -6.69
N LEU A 236 -14.85 -9.18 -5.41
CA LEU A 236 -14.48 -10.37 -4.63
C LEU A 236 -15.06 -11.66 -5.21
N GLU A 237 -16.32 -11.66 -5.64
CA GLU A 237 -16.99 -12.80 -6.27
C GLU A 237 -16.35 -13.13 -7.64
N THR A 238 -16.06 -12.10 -8.45
CA THR A 238 -15.37 -12.26 -9.75
C THR A 238 -14.04 -12.95 -9.57
N PHE A 239 -13.22 -12.49 -8.61
CA PHE A 239 -11.94 -13.14 -8.33
C PHE A 239 -12.10 -14.55 -7.79
N THR A 240 -13.11 -14.82 -6.95
CA THR A 240 -13.39 -16.17 -6.46
C THR A 240 -13.66 -17.13 -7.60
N THR A 241 -14.47 -16.71 -8.57
CA THR A 241 -14.78 -17.52 -9.75
C THR A 241 -13.53 -17.77 -10.59
N ARG A 242 -12.79 -16.73 -10.96
CA ARG A 242 -11.56 -16.85 -11.76
C ARG A 242 -10.48 -17.67 -11.07
N ALA A 243 -10.26 -17.47 -9.77
CA ALA A 243 -9.30 -18.25 -9.01
C ALA A 243 -9.70 -19.74 -8.96
N SER A 244 -11.00 -20.04 -8.85
CA SER A 244 -11.50 -21.43 -8.90
C SER A 244 -11.24 -22.10 -10.24
N GLU A 245 -11.46 -21.38 -11.33
CA GLU A 245 -11.19 -21.86 -12.70
C GLU A 245 -9.69 -22.11 -12.90
N ARG A 246 -8.85 -21.15 -12.56
CA ARG A 246 -7.39 -21.26 -12.74
C ARG A 246 -6.75 -22.29 -11.82
N HIS A 247 -7.22 -22.41 -10.58
CA HIS A 247 -6.75 -23.48 -9.69
C HIS A 247 -6.96 -24.88 -10.27
N ARG A 248 -8.08 -25.10 -11.00
CA ARG A 248 -8.41 -26.39 -11.59
C ARG A 248 -7.74 -26.64 -12.93
N ALA A 249 -7.60 -25.63 -13.76
CA ALA A 249 -7.33 -25.78 -15.19
C ALA A 249 -6.04 -25.10 -15.67
N ASP A 250 -5.34 -24.28 -14.87
CA ASP A 250 -4.11 -23.65 -15.34
C ASP A 250 -2.99 -24.69 -15.49
N TYR A 251 -2.24 -24.59 -16.58
CA TYR A 251 -1.12 -25.50 -16.85
C TYR A 251 0.09 -25.22 -15.95
N ASP A 252 0.24 -23.99 -15.44
CA ASP A 252 1.35 -23.57 -14.60
C ASP A 252 1.07 -23.87 -13.12
N ALA A 253 2.02 -24.57 -12.46
CA ALA A 253 1.86 -24.99 -11.07
C ALA A 253 1.87 -23.81 -10.09
N ASP A 254 2.68 -22.79 -10.37
CA ASP A 254 2.78 -21.61 -9.51
C ASP A 254 1.52 -20.73 -9.59
N VAL A 255 0.90 -20.66 -10.78
CA VAL A 255 -0.40 -20.00 -10.97
C VAL A 255 -1.49 -20.75 -10.20
N ARG A 256 -1.51 -22.10 -10.28
CA ARG A 256 -2.46 -22.89 -9.47
C ARG A 256 -2.28 -22.68 -7.98
N ALA A 257 -1.03 -22.61 -7.50
CA ALA A 257 -0.73 -22.34 -6.08
C ALA A 257 -1.17 -20.94 -5.66
N ALA A 258 -0.93 -19.92 -6.50
CA ALA A 258 -1.38 -18.55 -6.25
C ALA A 258 -2.92 -18.44 -6.25
N ALA A 259 -3.59 -19.14 -7.16
CA ALA A 259 -5.05 -19.21 -7.20
C ALA A 259 -5.62 -19.92 -5.96
N ALA A 260 -4.99 -20.98 -5.47
CA ALA A 260 -5.37 -21.65 -4.22
C ALA A 260 -5.21 -20.72 -3.00
N PHE A 261 -4.11 -19.96 -2.94
CA PHE A 261 -3.90 -18.93 -1.92
C PHE A 261 -5.01 -17.87 -1.96
N ALA A 262 -5.32 -17.34 -3.14
CA ALA A 262 -6.39 -16.36 -3.31
C ALA A 262 -7.76 -16.91 -2.85
N LEU A 263 -8.10 -18.15 -3.25
CA LEU A 263 -9.34 -18.81 -2.83
C LEU A 263 -9.44 -18.95 -1.31
N SER A 264 -8.37 -19.39 -0.66
CA SER A 264 -8.33 -19.49 0.81
C SER A 264 -8.53 -18.14 1.47
N ALA A 265 -7.83 -17.10 1.01
CA ALA A 265 -7.94 -15.75 1.55
C ALA A 265 -9.34 -15.14 1.33
N LEU A 266 -9.93 -15.33 0.16
CA LEU A 266 -11.28 -14.86 -0.17
C LEU A 266 -12.35 -15.58 0.65
N ALA A 267 -12.23 -16.89 0.84
CA ALA A 267 -13.13 -17.69 1.67
C ALA A 267 -13.07 -17.25 3.15
N GLU A 268 -11.86 -17.04 3.67
CA GLU A 268 -11.67 -16.53 5.04
C GLU A 268 -12.21 -15.12 5.20
N CYS A 269 -12.00 -14.25 4.21
CA CYS A 269 -12.54 -12.90 4.19
C CYS A 269 -14.08 -12.91 4.27
N LYS A 270 -14.73 -13.76 3.50
CA LYS A 270 -16.19 -13.95 3.52
C LYS A 270 -16.68 -14.52 4.84
N LEU A 271 -15.97 -15.48 5.43
CA LEU A 271 -16.31 -16.06 6.72
C LEU A 271 -16.24 -15.01 7.84
N ARG A 272 -15.14 -14.23 7.88
CA ARG A 272 -15.02 -13.13 8.86
C ARG A 272 -16.14 -12.10 8.73
N ALA A 273 -16.58 -11.81 7.50
CA ALA A 273 -17.71 -10.92 7.26
C ALA A 273 -19.03 -11.49 7.78
N SER A 274 -19.31 -12.78 7.57
CA SER A 274 -20.49 -13.46 8.10
C SER A 274 -20.51 -13.42 9.61
N ASP A 275 -19.41 -13.79 10.27
CA ASP A 275 -19.27 -13.75 11.73
C ASP A 275 -19.45 -12.34 12.33
N ALA A 276 -19.12 -11.30 11.55
CA ALA A 276 -19.31 -9.91 11.97
C ALA A 276 -20.78 -9.50 11.91
N VAL A 277 -21.54 -9.95 10.94
CA VAL A 277 -23.00 -9.71 10.86
C VAL A 277 -23.72 -10.35 12.05
N ASP A 278 -23.37 -11.59 12.39
CA ASP A 278 -24.00 -12.32 13.49
C ASP A 278 -23.72 -11.69 14.87
N ARG A 279 -22.72 -10.83 14.98
CA ARG A 279 -22.35 -10.12 16.21
C ARG A 279 -22.88 -8.70 16.30
N LEU A 280 -23.45 -8.17 15.23
CA LEU A 280 -24.09 -6.85 15.28
C LEU A 280 -25.35 -6.96 16.16
N PRO A 281 -25.55 -6.05 17.12
CA PRO A 281 -26.79 -6.02 17.90
C PRO A 281 -27.97 -5.78 16.96
N ASP A 282 -29.10 -6.45 17.24
CA ASP A 282 -30.38 -6.35 16.48
C ASP A 282 -31.01 -4.93 16.53
N ASP A 283 -30.38 -3.98 17.20
CA ASP A 283 -30.87 -2.61 17.22
C ASP A 283 -30.77 -1.97 15.83
N PRO A 284 -31.87 -1.46 15.28
CA PRO A 284 -31.86 -0.75 14.02
C PRO A 284 -30.99 0.49 14.16
N ILE A 285 -29.77 0.43 13.58
CA ILE A 285 -28.91 1.61 13.46
C ILE A 285 -29.67 2.61 12.60
N ASP A 286 -30.12 3.69 13.26
CA ASP A 286 -30.74 4.84 12.57
C ASP A 286 -29.71 5.43 11.62
N HIS A 287 -29.70 4.96 10.39
CA HIS A 287 -28.83 5.41 9.33
C HIS A 287 -29.22 6.81 8.90
N GLY A 288 -28.84 7.79 9.71
CA GLY A 288 -28.70 9.17 9.26
C GLY A 288 -27.70 9.18 8.11
N THR A 289 -28.20 8.97 6.90
CA THR A 289 -27.43 8.87 5.66
C THR A 289 -26.54 10.10 5.50
N PRO A 290 -25.21 10.03 5.68
CA PRO A 290 -24.34 11.11 5.21
C PRO A 290 -24.36 11.04 3.68
N GLN A 291 -24.99 12.02 3.04
CA GLN A 291 -24.84 12.22 1.60
C GLN A 291 -23.38 12.62 1.33
N ILE A 292 -22.52 11.62 1.07
CA ILE A 292 -21.18 11.85 0.57
C ILE A 292 -21.31 12.13 -0.93
N THR A 293 -21.29 13.42 -1.27
CA THR A 293 -21.19 13.85 -2.67
C THR A 293 -19.75 13.65 -3.12
N THR A 294 -19.39 12.43 -3.51
CA THR A 294 -18.08 12.13 -4.10
C THR A 294 -18.12 12.57 -5.56
N ARG A 295 -17.56 13.75 -5.84
CA ARG A 295 -17.16 14.14 -7.21
C ARG A 295 -15.86 13.43 -7.55
N ILE A 296 -15.91 12.16 -7.91
CA ILE A 296 -14.86 11.51 -8.69
C ILE A 296 -15.32 11.55 -10.14
N ALA A 297 -14.62 12.30 -10.97
CA ALA A 297 -14.82 12.32 -12.40
C ALA A 297 -14.41 10.93 -12.94
N HIS A 298 -15.39 10.04 -13.09
CA HIS A 298 -15.19 8.80 -13.84
C HIS A 298 -15.08 9.16 -15.33
N ALA A 299 -13.85 9.19 -15.84
CA ALA A 299 -13.67 8.95 -17.27
C ALA A 299 -13.94 7.44 -17.49
N PRO A 300 -14.84 7.07 -18.42
CA PRO A 300 -15.05 5.66 -18.74
C PRO A 300 -13.77 5.10 -19.35
N ILE A 301 -13.19 4.09 -18.71
CA ILE A 301 -12.12 3.28 -19.29
C ILE A 301 -12.80 2.42 -20.36
N THR A 302 -12.76 2.87 -21.60
CA THR A 302 -13.08 2.05 -22.77
C THR A 302 -11.80 1.30 -23.14
N LEU A 303 -11.76 0.00 -22.82
CA LEU A 303 -10.77 -0.96 -23.33
C LEU A 303 -11.17 -1.42 -24.73
#